data_8995a94e8251378a790a024c3529280e
#
_entry.id   8995a94e8251378a790a024c3529280e
#
_cell.length_a   1.000
_cell.length_b   1.000
_cell.length_c   1.000
_cell.angle_alpha   90.00
_cell.angle_beta   90.00
_cell.angle_gamma   90.00
#
_symmetry.space_group_name_H-M   'P 1'
#
loop_
_entity.id
_entity.type
_entity.pdbx_description
1 polymer ?
#
loop_
_entity_poly.entity_id
_entity_poly.type
_entity_poly.pdbx_seq_one_letter_code
_entity_poly.pdbx_strand_id
1 'polypeptide(L)'
;MSSATDHTSTAILAVDTGGTFTDLLLLADGVLTTLKVPSTPADPAEAVLAGSRKLLTEPRPHRLLHGSTVATNGLLERKGAQVVLVTNRGFEDVVEIGRQNRPQLYALVGHRPPPLVAREDRVGIGGRLGSEGEEIEALSEDELSALRDRVSHAEALAVVLLHSYANNHHEERVAESLQELGLPLSVSSRLLPEYREYERTSTTAVNAYVSPIMSRYLSRLDAESGAEAVHIMASNGGAVPVERAIREPVHTVLSGPAGGVVGALAWAKRSGFDQIITFDMGGTSTDVSLCPGRPLHTREFEIAGQPVAVPVIDIHTVGAGGGSLARVDAGGALRVGPESAGADPGPIAYGMGGRELTVTDAHVWLGRLPAEAFLGGERALKKALIEEPIEALAESLGKTPSEAAEGILAVANTAMERALRVISVERGFDPEEFVLVAFGGAGALHVVELAERLGAKRAMVPPDPGLLSAYGMLAAPPNREISRTLLISSRDLDLEMRLETTFRELEAQA
;
A
#
# COMPACT_ATOMS: atom_id res chain seq x y z
N MET A 1 16.08 -47.52 -21.26
CA MET A 1 14.77 -46.88 -21.01
C MET A 1 14.97 -45.94 -19.83
N SER A 2 15.32 -44.70 -20.13
CA SER A 2 15.50 -43.64 -19.13
C SER A 2 14.15 -42.99 -18.94
N SER A 3 13.56 -43.05 -17.74
CA SER A 3 12.35 -42.36 -17.37
C SER A 3 12.68 -40.85 -17.34
N ALA A 4 12.21 -40.13 -18.36
CA ALA A 4 12.12 -38.70 -18.29
C ALA A 4 11.15 -38.38 -17.15
N THR A 5 11.65 -37.93 -16.01
CA THR A 5 10.86 -37.27 -15.00
C THR A 5 10.37 -35.96 -15.61
N ASP A 6 9.11 -35.97 -15.95
CA ASP A 6 8.37 -34.81 -16.42
C ASP A 6 8.31 -33.81 -15.26
N HIS A 7 9.26 -32.87 -15.21
CA HIS A 7 9.20 -31.70 -14.35
C HIS A 7 8.21 -30.72 -14.97
N THR A 8 6.91 -31.03 -14.87
CA THR A 8 5.89 -30.01 -15.08
C THR A 8 6.13 -28.92 -14.03
N SER A 9 6.71 -27.80 -14.46
CA SER A 9 6.91 -26.67 -13.57
C SER A 9 5.53 -26.21 -13.07
N THR A 10 5.37 -26.16 -11.74
CA THR A 10 4.13 -25.65 -11.12
C THR A 10 3.80 -24.29 -11.70
N ALA A 11 2.61 -24.12 -12.22
CA ALA A 11 2.18 -22.85 -12.77
C ALA A 11 2.09 -21.79 -11.66
N ILE A 12 2.28 -20.53 -12.02
CA ILE A 12 2.16 -19.41 -11.09
C ILE A 12 1.11 -18.46 -11.64
N LEU A 13 0.09 -18.21 -10.84
CA LEU A 13 -0.94 -17.20 -11.09
C LEU A 13 -0.67 -15.99 -10.19
N ALA A 14 -0.34 -14.86 -10.79
CA ALA A 14 -0.16 -13.61 -10.08
C ALA A 14 -1.36 -12.70 -10.32
N VAL A 15 -1.88 -12.10 -9.26
CA VAL A 15 -3.09 -11.28 -9.31
C VAL A 15 -2.90 -10.01 -8.49
N ASP A 16 -3.10 -8.86 -9.13
CA ASP A 16 -3.19 -7.57 -8.45
C ASP A 16 -4.61 -7.02 -8.52
N THR A 17 -5.23 -6.82 -7.36
CA THR A 17 -6.58 -6.26 -7.28
C THR A 17 -6.51 -4.78 -6.92
N GLY A 18 -6.72 -3.93 -7.91
CA GLY A 18 -6.92 -2.50 -7.74
C GLY A 18 -8.40 -2.13 -7.53
N GLY A 19 -8.68 -0.83 -7.31
CA GLY A 19 -10.05 -0.34 -7.09
C GLY A 19 -10.97 -0.46 -8.31
N THR A 20 -10.42 -0.41 -9.54
CA THR A 20 -11.19 -0.42 -10.79
C THR A 20 -11.04 -1.72 -11.57
N PHE A 21 -9.82 -2.23 -11.66
CA PHE A 21 -9.50 -3.46 -12.41
C PHE A 21 -8.70 -4.41 -11.53
N THR A 22 -8.87 -5.69 -11.83
CA THR A 22 -8.07 -6.79 -11.32
C THR A 22 -7.24 -7.33 -12.46
N ASP A 23 -5.93 -7.32 -12.29
CA ASP A 23 -4.93 -7.72 -13.26
C ASP A 23 -4.41 -9.11 -12.93
N LEU A 24 -4.47 -10.03 -13.89
CA LEU A 24 -4.06 -11.42 -13.72
C LEU A 24 -2.97 -11.80 -14.73
N LEU A 25 -1.96 -12.50 -14.24
CA LEU A 25 -0.84 -13.03 -15.03
C LEU A 25 -0.66 -14.51 -14.70
N LEU A 26 -0.77 -15.36 -15.70
CA LEU A 26 -0.48 -16.79 -15.58
C LEU A 26 0.85 -17.10 -16.26
N LEU A 27 1.82 -17.54 -15.48
CA LEU A 27 3.07 -18.11 -15.97
C LEU A 27 2.97 -19.64 -15.93
N ALA A 28 2.89 -20.27 -17.11
CA ALA A 28 2.76 -21.70 -17.25
C ALA A 28 3.61 -22.17 -18.44
N ASP A 29 4.40 -23.21 -18.26
CA ASP A 29 5.23 -23.82 -19.30
C ASP A 29 6.15 -22.80 -20.03
N GLY A 30 6.61 -21.77 -19.31
CA GLY A 30 7.44 -20.68 -19.84
C GLY A 30 6.67 -19.62 -20.64
N VAL A 31 5.36 -19.76 -20.76
CA VAL A 31 4.47 -18.79 -21.42
C VAL A 31 3.77 -17.93 -20.40
N LEU A 32 3.78 -16.60 -20.62
CA LEU A 32 3.05 -15.62 -19.83
C LEU A 32 1.75 -15.25 -20.55
N THR A 33 0.63 -15.48 -19.90
CA THR A 33 -0.71 -15.09 -20.38
C THR A 33 -1.29 -14.04 -19.43
N THR A 34 -1.92 -13.00 -19.99
CA THR A 34 -2.46 -11.87 -19.23
C THR A 34 -3.96 -11.76 -19.38
N LEU A 35 -4.63 -11.28 -18.34
CA LEU A 35 -6.06 -10.98 -18.34
C LEU A 35 -6.34 -9.79 -17.44
N LYS A 36 -7.14 -8.86 -17.90
CA LYS A 36 -7.66 -7.74 -17.10
C LYS A 36 -9.18 -7.89 -16.99
N VAL A 37 -9.70 -7.83 -15.77
CA VAL A 37 -11.14 -7.88 -15.49
C VAL A 37 -11.55 -6.70 -14.62
N PRO A 38 -12.79 -6.23 -14.69
CA PRO A 38 -13.31 -5.25 -13.72
C PRO A 38 -13.23 -5.80 -12.30
N SER A 39 -12.80 -4.97 -11.35
CA SER A 39 -12.86 -5.32 -9.94
C SER A 39 -14.28 -5.35 -9.42
N THR A 40 -14.50 -6.11 -8.36
CA THR A 40 -15.77 -6.25 -7.65
C THR A 40 -15.63 -5.68 -6.23
N PRO A 41 -15.76 -4.34 -6.01
CA PRO A 41 -15.45 -3.71 -4.73
C PRO A 41 -16.27 -4.25 -3.55
N ALA A 42 -17.51 -4.70 -3.80
CA ALA A 42 -18.36 -5.30 -2.77
C ALA A 42 -17.85 -6.68 -2.30
N ASP A 43 -17.19 -7.41 -3.20
CA ASP A 43 -16.59 -8.72 -2.93
C ASP A 43 -15.35 -8.92 -3.82
N PRO A 44 -14.17 -8.44 -3.35
CA PRO A 44 -12.94 -8.47 -4.15
C PRO A 44 -12.48 -9.88 -4.54
N ALA A 45 -12.86 -10.91 -3.78
CA ALA A 45 -12.51 -12.30 -4.10
C ALA A 45 -13.16 -12.78 -5.40
N GLU A 46 -14.36 -12.28 -5.74
CA GLU A 46 -15.09 -12.72 -6.93
C GLU A 46 -14.31 -12.41 -8.23
N ALA A 47 -13.76 -11.19 -8.37
CA ALA A 47 -12.97 -10.82 -9.55
C ALA A 47 -11.72 -11.71 -9.68
N VAL A 48 -11.03 -12.00 -8.57
CA VAL A 48 -9.87 -12.89 -8.54
C VAL A 48 -10.25 -14.28 -8.97
N LEU A 49 -11.26 -14.88 -8.35
CA LEU A 49 -11.70 -16.26 -8.62
C LEU A 49 -12.27 -16.42 -10.04
N ALA A 50 -13.09 -15.47 -10.49
CA ALA A 50 -13.65 -15.49 -11.85
C ALA A 50 -12.56 -15.31 -12.92
N GLY A 51 -11.60 -14.41 -12.70
CA GLY A 51 -10.45 -14.22 -13.58
C GLY A 51 -9.54 -15.45 -13.61
N SER A 52 -9.27 -16.07 -12.45
CA SER A 52 -8.48 -17.30 -12.34
C SER A 52 -9.09 -18.45 -13.16
N ARG A 53 -10.41 -18.66 -13.07
CA ARG A 53 -11.13 -19.69 -13.86
C ARG A 53 -11.05 -19.45 -15.37
N LYS A 54 -10.95 -18.18 -15.81
CA LYS A 54 -10.81 -17.85 -17.25
C LYS A 54 -9.41 -18.14 -17.77
N LEU A 55 -8.37 -17.97 -16.95
CA LEU A 55 -6.98 -18.27 -17.33
C LEU A 55 -6.63 -19.75 -17.16
N LEU A 56 -7.10 -20.38 -16.08
CA LEU A 56 -6.91 -21.78 -15.78
C LEU A 56 -8.04 -22.59 -16.41
N THR A 57 -8.04 -22.70 -17.74
CA THR A 57 -9.08 -23.42 -18.51
C THR A 57 -9.13 -24.91 -18.21
N GLU A 58 -8.01 -25.48 -17.72
CA GLU A 58 -7.91 -26.86 -17.26
C GLU A 58 -7.38 -26.90 -15.83
N PRO A 59 -7.83 -27.84 -14.98
CA PRO A 59 -7.27 -28.03 -13.65
C PRO A 59 -5.77 -28.36 -13.73
N ARG A 60 -4.95 -27.54 -13.13
CA ARG A 60 -3.51 -27.76 -13.02
C ARG A 60 -2.97 -27.30 -11.68
N PRO A 61 -1.94 -27.96 -11.15
CA PRO A 61 -1.23 -27.51 -9.96
C PRO A 61 -0.68 -26.09 -10.19
N HIS A 62 -1.00 -25.17 -9.29
CA HIS A 62 -0.53 -23.78 -9.38
C HIS A 62 -0.37 -23.16 -8.00
N ARG A 63 0.44 -22.10 -7.92
CA ARG A 63 0.55 -21.20 -6.77
C ARG A 63 -0.14 -19.91 -7.11
N LEU A 64 -0.85 -19.32 -6.14
CA LEU A 64 -1.44 -17.99 -6.25
C LEU A 64 -0.57 -16.99 -5.50
N LEU A 65 -0.11 -15.95 -6.21
CA LEU A 65 0.58 -14.79 -5.64
C LEU A 65 -0.36 -13.59 -5.78
N HIS A 66 -0.73 -12.95 -4.68
CA HIS A 66 -1.81 -11.97 -4.70
C HIS A 66 -1.45 -10.68 -3.98
N GLY A 67 -1.68 -9.54 -4.66
CA GLY A 67 -1.66 -8.19 -4.13
C GLY A 67 -3.06 -7.61 -4.03
N SER A 68 -3.35 -6.87 -2.97
CA SER A 68 -4.70 -6.39 -2.71
C SER A 68 -4.72 -5.02 -2.07
N THR A 69 -5.69 -4.20 -2.47
CA THR A 69 -5.98 -2.91 -1.84
C THR A 69 -7.04 -2.99 -0.73
N VAL A 70 -7.52 -4.18 -0.36
CA VAL A 70 -8.62 -4.35 0.60
C VAL A 70 -8.30 -3.76 1.97
N ALA A 71 -7.11 -4.06 2.53
CA ALA A 71 -6.69 -3.48 3.81
C ALA A 71 -6.55 -1.95 3.73
N THR A 72 -5.93 -1.45 2.67
CA THR A 72 -5.74 -0.02 2.42
C THR A 72 -7.08 0.71 2.31
N ASN A 73 -8.00 0.19 1.50
CA ASN A 73 -9.32 0.77 1.31
C ASN A 73 -10.16 0.71 2.59
N GLY A 74 -10.10 -0.40 3.35
CA GLY A 74 -10.76 -0.52 4.64
C GLY A 74 -10.36 0.59 5.63
N LEU A 75 -9.09 0.99 5.61
CA LEU A 75 -8.58 2.10 6.43
C LEU A 75 -9.01 3.46 5.88
N LEU A 76 -8.84 3.71 4.58
CA LEU A 76 -9.15 5.00 3.94
C LEU A 76 -10.65 5.32 4.00
N GLU A 77 -11.50 4.34 3.80
CA GLU A 77 -12.96 4.47 3.79
C GLU A 77 -13.58 4.34 5.19
N ARG A 78 -12.75 4.12 6.22
CA ARG A 78 -13.22 3.89 7.61
C ARG A 78 -14.26 2.77 7.74
N LYS A 79 -14.06 1.65 7.01
CA LYS A 79 -14.95 0.48 6.97
C LYS A 79 -14.36 -0.74 7.69
N GLY A 80 -13.54 -0.55 8.72
CA GLY A 80 -12.99 -1.63 9.51
C GLY A 80 -13.89 -2.04 10.68
N ALA A 81 -13.35 -2.91 11.54
CA ALA A 81 -14.03 -3.45 12.71
C ALA A 81 -14.18 -2.44 13.86
N GLN A 82 -15.17 -2.63 14.71
CA GLN A 82 -15.20 -2.01 16.03
C GLN A 82 -14.12 -2.66 16.90
N VAL A 83 -13.03 -1.94 17.13
CA VAL A 83 -11.88 -2.42 17.90
C VAL A 83 -11.99 -1.95 19.35
N VAL A 84 -11.80 -2.88 20.30
CA VAL A 84 -11.52 -2.51 21.68
C VAL A 84 -10.01 -2.61 21.94
N LEU A 85 -9.43 -1.52 22.44
CA LEU A 85 -8.03 -1.43 22.84
C LEU A 85 -7.91 -1.71 24.35
N VAL A 86 -7.15 -2.75 24.70
CA VAL A 86 -6.74 -3.05 26.06
C VAL A 86 -5.33 -2.53 26.28
N THR A 87 -5.16 -1.65 27.26
CA THR A 87 -3.87 -1.03 27.60
C THR A 87 -3.70 -0.87 29.09
N ASN A 88 -2.53 -0.39 29.55
CA ASN A 88 -2.36 -0.08 30.97
C ASN A 88 -3.24 1.11 31.39
N ARG A 89 -3.78 1.01 32.60
CA ARG A 89 -4.56 2.11 33.20
C ARG A 89 -3.77 3.41 33.22
N GLY A 90 -4.39 4.50 32.75
CA GLY A 90 -3.77 5.82 32.58
C GLY A 90 -3.06 6.03 31.24
N PHE A 91 -3.05 5.02 30.32
CA PHE A 91 -2.48 5.10 28.98
C PHE A 91 -3.52 4.96 27.86
N GLU A 92 -4.81 5.01 28.21
CA GLU A 92 -5.92 4.88 27.27
C GLU A 92 -5.91 5.99 26.20
N ASP A 93 -5.38 7.15 26.56
CA ASP A 93 -5.35 8.33 25.68
C ASP A 93 -4.07 8.50 24.85
N VAL A 94 -3.15 7.52 24.87
CA VAL A 94 -1.92 7.55 24.05
C VAL A 94 -2.24 7.77 22.57
N VAL A 95 -3.27 7.10 22.03
CA VAL A 95 -3.69 7.26 20.62
C VAL A 95 -4.32 8.62 20.32
N GLU A 96 -4.92 9.26 21.32
CA GLU A 96 -5.48 10.62 21.22
C GLU A 96 -4.38 11.68 21.27
N ILE A 97 -3.47 11.55 22.22
CA ILE A 97 -2.34 12.46 22.44
C ILE A 97 -1.37 12.40 21.25
N GLY A 98 -0.99 11.17 20.83
CA GLY A 98 -0.03 10.94 19.76
C GLY A 98 1.29 11.68 19.99
N ARG A 99 1.96 12.10 18.93
CA ARG A 99 3.20 12.89 18.99
C ARG A 99 2.98 14.39 19.15
N GLN A 100 1.72 14.83 19.30
CA GLN A 100 1.35 16.25 19.44
C GLN A 100 1.83 17.15 18.29
N ASN A 101 2.14 16.55 17.14
CA ASN A 101 2.47 17.27 15.92
C ASN A 101 1.27 18.11 15.49
N ARG A 102 1.53 19.34 15.07
CA ARG A 102 0.49 20.20 14.51
C ARG A 102 0.21 19.79 13.07
N PRO A 103 -0.98 19.24 12.73
CA PRO A 103 -1.26 18.79 11.37
C PRO A 103 -1.21 19.93 10.34
N GLN A 104 -1.54 21.14 10.80
CA GLN A 104 -1.54 22.37 10.00
C GLN A 104 -0.82 23.45 10.77
N LEU A 105 0.42 23.77 10.39
CA LEU A 105 1.30 24.70 11.12
C LEU A 105 0.68 26.09 11.31
N TYR A 106 -0.04 26.59 10.32
CA TYR A 106 -0.59 27.95 10.29
C TYR A 106 -2.10 28.02 10.56
N ALA A 107 -2.77 26.89 10.84
CA ALA A 107 -4.18 26.92 11.22
C ALA A 107 -4.34 27.31 12.70
N LEU A 108 -5.31 28.18 13.00
CA LEU A 108 -5.66 28.55 14.38
C LEU A 108 -6.20 27.33 15.14
N VAL A 109 -6.99 26.50 14.47
CA VAL A 109 -7.51 25.23 14.97
C VAL A 109 -7.07 24.14 14.00
N GLY A 110 -6.19 23.26 14.45
CA GLY A 110 -5.76 22.10 13.66
C GLY A 110 -6.78 20.96 13.80
N HIS A 111 -7.16 20.36 12.68
CA HIS A 111 -7.99 19.16 12.68
C HIS A 111 -7.10 17.94 12.48
N ARG A 112 -7.08 17.06 13.47
CA ARG A 112 -6.47 15.73 13.37
C ARG A 112 -7.55 14.71 13.01
N PRO A 113 -7.29 13.75 12.11
CA PRO A 113 -8.19 12.62 11.94
C PRO A 113 -8.43 11.91 13.27
N PRO A 114 -9.68 11.53 13.58
CA PRO A 114 -9.97 10.83 14.84
C PRO A 114 -9.22 9.48 14.88
N PRO A 115 -8.81 9.01 16.06
CA PRO A 115 -8.27 7.67 16.25
C PRO A 115 -9.21 6.59 15.69
N LEU A 116 -8.67 5.41 15.38
CA LEU A 116 -9.48 4.26 14.93
C LEU A 116 -10.32 3.67 16.06
N VAL A 117 -9.81 3.78 17.30
CA VAL A 117 -10.48 3.27 18.49
C VAL A 117 -11.11 4.44 19.24
N ALA A 118 -12.43 4.45 19.38
CA ALA A 118 -13.17 5.46 20.12
C ALA A 118 -12.78 5.45 21.61
N ARG A 119 -12.99 6.57 22.32
CA ARG A 119 -12.57 6.68 23.73
C ARG A 119 -13.25 5.67 24.64
N GLU A 120 -14.52 5.39 24.40
CA GLU A 120 -15.34 4.39 25.11
C GLU A 120 -14.85 2.95 24.91
N ASP A 121 -14.16 2.67 23.79
CA ASP A 121 -13.62 1.36 23.44
C ASP A 121 -12.16 1.17 23.89
N ARG A 122 -11.64 2.08 24.73
CA ARG A 122 -10.28 1.99 25.31
C ARG A 122 -10.38 1.56 26.76
N VAL A 123 -9.87 0.37 27.03
CA VAL A 123 -10.00 -0.31 28.33
C VAL A 123 -8.65 -0.34 29.04
N GLY A 124 -8.54 0.39 30.16
CA GLY A 124 -7.37 0.36 31.02
C GLY A 124 -7.44 -0.81 32.02
N ILE A 125 -6.32 -1.54 32.18
CA ILE A 125 -6.12 -2.60 33.17
C ILE A 125 -4.91 -2.32 34.03
N GLY A 126 -4.84 -2.92 35.21
CA GLY A 126 -3.68 -2.91 36.09
C GLY A 126 -2.51 -3.74 35.54
N GLY A 127 -1.53 -3.96 36.38
CA GLY A 127 -0.27 -4.62 35.98
C GLY A 127 0.72 -3.64 35.32
N ARG A 128 1.97 -3.71 35.74
CA ARG A 128 3.01 -2.81 35.23
C ARG A 128 4.34 -3.52 35.11
N LEU A 129 4.97 -3.40 33.94
CA LEU A 129 6.36 -3.78 33.72
C LEU A 129 7.22 -2.52 33.66
N GLY A 130 8.48 -2.62 34.06
CA GLY A 130 9.51 -1.64 33.85
C GLY A 130 10.21 -1.79 32.51
N SER A 131 11.11 -0.85 32.21
CA SER A 131 11.79 -0.79 30.90
C SER A 131 12.73 -1.97 30.62
N GLU A 132 13.21 -2.64 31.65
CA GLU A 132 14.06 -3.83 31.57
C GLU A 132 13.25 -5.15 31.62
N GLY A 133 11.91 -5.04 31.69
CA GLY A 133 11.00 -6.18 31.74
C GLY A 133 10.71 -6.71 33.15
N GLU A 134 11.19 -6.01 34.19
CA GLU A 134 10.89 -6.34 35.59
C GLU A 134 9.43 -6.06 35.91
N GLU A 135 8.80 -6.91 36.73
CA GLU A 135 7.42 -6.73 37.16
C GLU A 135 7.35 -5.73 38.34
N ILE A 136 6.77 -4.56 38.10
CA ILE A 136 6.54 -3.53 39.10
C ILE A 136 5.21 -3.76 39.81
N GLU A 137 4.18 -4.16 39.07
CA GLU A 137 2.85 -4.47 39.55
C GLU A 137 2.30 -5.69 38.80
N ALA A 138 1.83 -6.70 39.52
CA ALA A 138 1.28 -7.91 38.94
C ALA A 138 -0.11 -7.67 38.35
N LEU A 139 -0.48 -8.42 37.32
CA LEU A 139 -1.84 -8.47 36.79
C LEU A 139 -2.78 -9.17 37.78
N SER A 140 -3.92 -8.55 38.07
CA SER A 140 -4.97 -9.11 38.92
C SER A 140 -5.82 -10.13 38.17
N GLU A 141 -6.07 -11.31 38.76
CA GLU A 141 -6.97 -12.32 38.21
C GLU A 141 -8.42 -11.84 38.15
N ASP A 142 -8.83 -11.01 39.14
CA ASP A 142 -10.17 -10.42 39.17
C ASP A 142 -10.34 -9.44 37.99
N GLU A 143 -9.33 -8.64 37.68
CA GLU A 143 -9.37 -7.73 36.53
C GLU A 143 -9.40 -8.49 35.20
N LEU A 144 -8.62 -9.57 35.04
CA LEU A 144 -8.63 -10.43 33.86
C LEU A 144 -9.99 -11.10 33.66
N SER A 145 -10.61 -11.57 34.75
CA SER A 145 -11.95 -12.16 34.72
C SER A 145 -13.03 -11.15 34.29
N ALA A 146 -12.97 -9.92 34.85
CA ALA A 146 -13.89 -8.84 34.50
C ALA A 146 -13.64 -8.25 33.09
N LEU A 147 -12.45 -8.43 32.52
CA LEU A 147 -12.09 -7.88 31.23
C LEU A 147 -12.95 -8.44 30.10
N ARG A 148 -13.29 -9.73 30.13
CA ARG A 148 -14.11 -10.40 29.11
C ARG A 148 -15.46 -9.69 28.91
N ASP A 149 -16.15 -9.34 30.00
CA ASP A 149 -17.45 -8.65 29.93
C ASP A 149 -17.28 -7.24 29.34
N ARG A 150 -16.20 -6.54 29.73
CA ARG A 150 -15.90 -5.17 29.27
C ARG A 150 -15.61 -5.08 27.78
N VAL A 151 -15.11 -6.15 27.16
CA VAL A 151 -14.71 -6.17 25.75
C VAL A 151 -15.64 -7.00 24.86
N SER A 152 -16.72 -7.57 25.42
CA SER A 152 -17.62 -8.52 24.73
C SER A 152 -18.35 -7.93 23.52
N HIS A 153 -18.45 -6.60 23.42
CA HIS A 153 -19.10 -5.89 22.32
C HIS A 153 -18.17 -5.67 21.11
N ALA A 154 -16.89 -6.00 21.23
CA ALA A 154 -15.90 -5.80 20.19
C ALA A 154 -16.09 -6.75 18.99
N GLU A 155 -15.70 -6.30 17.80
CA GLU A 155 -15.52 -7.16 16.62
C GLU A 155 -14.07 -7.63 16.46
N ALA A 156 -13.11 -6.91 17.06
CA ALA A 156 -11.70 -7.27 17.13
C ALA A 156 -11.04 -6.63 18.36
N LEU A 157 -9.96 -7.22 18.83
CA LEU A 157 -9.25 -6.80 20.04
C LEU A 157 -7.80 -6.41 19.71
N ALA A 158 -7.33 -5.31 20.31
CA ALA A 158 -5.94 -4.89 20.33
C ALA A 158 -5.43 -4.88 21.78
N VAL A 159 -4.35 -5.61 22.06
CA VAL A 159 -3.70 -5.64 23.39
C VAL A 159 -2.34 -5.00 23.29
N VAL A 160 -2.13 -3.90 24.04
CA VAL A 160 -0.89 -3.13 24.00
C VAL A 160 -0.55 -2.66 25.42
N LEU A 161 0.40 -3.36 26.02
CA LEU A 161 0.87 -3.01 27.36
C LEU A 161 2.29 -2.42 27.30
N LEU A 162 2.59 -1.54 28.25
CA LEU A 162 3.89 -0.91 28.32
C LEU A 162 5.00 -1.92 28.55
N HIS A 163 6.12 -1.71 27.86
CA HIS A 163 7.34 -2.53 27.96
C HIS A 163 7.16 -4.02 27.57
N SER A 164 6.05 -4.39 26.90
CA SER A 164 5.84 -5.77 26.45
C SER A 164 6.87 -6.25 25.41
N TYR A 165 7.60 -5.33 24.78
CA TYR A 165 8.75 -5.67 23.93
C TYR A 165 9.95 -6.23 24.72
N ALA A 166 10.07 -5.89 26.01
CA ALA A 166 11.11 -6.42 26.90
C ALA A 166 10.66 -7.69 27.62
N ASN A 167 9.39 -7.74 28.02
CA ASN A 167 8.76 -8.91 28.64
C ASN A 167 7.28 -8.97 28.27
N ASN A 168 6.89 -9.98 27.49
CA ASN A 168 5.53 -10.13 26.96
C ASN A 168 4.55 -10.83 27.92
N HIS A 169 5.00 -11.23 29.13
CA HIS A 169 4.20 -12.07 30.03
C HIS A 169 2.83 -11.52 30.33
N HIS A 170 2.70 -10.22 30.57
CA HIS A 170 1.38 -9.61 30.85
C HIS A 170 0.47 -9.64 29.63
N GLU A 171 0.97 -9.33 28.43
CA GLU A 171 0.17 -9.40 27.21
C GLU A 171 -0.28 -10.83 26.88
N GLU A 172 0.59 -11.82 27.09
CA GLU A 172 0.24 -13.23 26.89
C GLU A 172 -0.86 -13.68 27.84
N ARG A 173 -0.80 -13.31 29.13
CA ARG A 173 -1.88 -13.60 30.10
C ARG A 173 -3.20 -12.94 29.71
N VAL A 174 -3.16 -11.68 29.26
CA VAL A 174 -4.37 -10.99 28.75
C VAL A 174 -4.89 -11.71 27.51
N ALA A 175 -4.03 -12.08 26.58
CA ALA A 175 -4.41 -12.78 25.36
C ALA A 175 -5.06 -14.14 25.66
N GLU A 176 -4.49 -14.91 26.58
CA GLU A 176 -5.05 -16.19 27.04
C GLU A 176 -6.45 -16.00 27.67
N SER A 177 -6.62 -14.98 28.51
CA SER A 177 -7.92 -14.70 29.14
C SER A 177 -9.01 -14.32 28.14
N LEU A 178 -8.65 -13.74 26.98
CA LEU A 178 -9.58 -13.30 25.95
C LEU A 178 -9.82 -14.33 24.84
N GLN A 179 -9.04 -15.41 24.80
CA GLN A 179 -9.07 -16.40 23.71
C GLN A 179 -10.46 -17.05 23.54
N GLU A 180 -11.18 -17.27 24.65
CA GLU A 180 -12.52 -17.90 24.65
C GLU A 180 -13.58 -17.06 23.92
N LEU A 181 -13.35 -15.75 23.70
CA LEU A 181 -14.26 -14.90 22.95
C LEU A 181 -14.28 -15.22 21.45
N GLY A 182 -13.26 -15.92 20.93
CA GLY A 182 -13.18 -16.30 19.51
C GLY A 182 -13.04 -15.11 18.56
N LEU A 183 -12.68 -13.92 19.06
CA LEU A 183 -12.51 -12.71 18.28
C LEU A 183 -11.08 -12.59 17.70
N PRO A 184 -10.90 -11.94 16.55
CA PRO A 184 -9.58 -11.56 16.09
C PRO A 184 -8.83 -10.77 17.16
N LEU A 185 -7.64 -11.23 17.52
CA LEU A 185 -6.83 -10.67 18.61
C LEU A 185 -5.46 -10.28 18.11
N SER A 186 -5.15 -8.99 18.18
CA SER A 186 -3.85 -8.41 17.86
C SER A 186 -3.09 -8.10 19.15
N VAL A 187 -1.92 -8.73 19.33
CA VAL A 187 -1.07 -8.57 20.52
C VAL A 187 0.22 -7.86 20.11
N SER A 188 0.53 -6.74 20.75
CA SER A 188 1.61 -5.86 20.29
C SER A 188 2.99 -6.52 20.36
N SER A 189 3.25 -7.33 21.36
CA SER A 189 4.53 -8.04 21.52
C SER A 189 4.76 -9.14 20.47
N ARG A 190 3.69 -9.64 19.85
CA ARG A 190 3.77 -10.60 18.74
C ARG A 190 3.91 -9.91 17.40
N LEU A 191 3.22 -8.77 17.23
CA LEU A 191 3.15 -8.04 15.96
C LEU A 191 4.34 -7.10 15.76
N LEU A 192 4.69 -6.32 16.80
CA LEU A 192 5.71 -5.28 16.76
C LEU A 192 6.41 -5.19 18.12
N PRO A 193 7.36 -6.09 18.44
CA PRO A 193 8.09 -6.10 19.71
C PRO A 193 9.14 -4.97 19.77
N GLU A 194 8.65 -3.73 19.59
CA GLU A 194 9.47 -2.53 19.51
C GLU A 194 9.05 -1.51 20.57
N TYR A 195 10.02 -0.68 21.02
CA TYR A 195 9.73 0.46 21.87
C TYR A 195 8.87 1.50 21.14
N ARG A 196 8.53 2.64 21.76
CA ARG A 196 7.59 3.68 21.27
C ARG A 196 6.13 3.21 21.33
N GLU A 197 5.53 3.43 22.47
CA GLU A 197 4.16 3.01 22.82
C GLU A 197 3.10 3.53 21.87
N TYR A 198 3.24 4.76 21.34
CA TYR A 198 2.25 5.34 20.43
C TYR A 198 2.20 4.61 19.09
N GLU A 199 3.35 4.48 18.41
CA GLU A 199 3.42 3.81 17.10
C GLU A 199 3.06 2.34 17.21
N ARG A 200 3.47 1.68 18.31
CA ARG A 200 3.11 0.29 18.58
C ARG A 200 1.60 0.14 18.82
N THR A 201 0.98 1.04 19.59
CA THR A 201 -0.47 1.04 19.83
C THR A 201 -1.23 1.28 18.54
N SER A 202 -0.84 2.29 17.76
CA SER A 202 -1.47 2.60 16.49
C SER A 202 -1.37 1.43 15.50
N THR A 203 -0.19 0.84 15.34
CA THR A 203 0.03 -0.30 14.44
C THR A 203 -0.81 -1.51 14.84
N THR A 204 -0.89 -1.81 16.16
CA THR A 204 -1.69 -2.93 16.66
C THR A 204 -3.19 -2.67 16.49
N ALA A 205 -3.64 -1.43 16.71
CA ALA A 205 -5.04 -1.03 16.47
C ALA A 205 -5.39 -1.11 14.97
N VAL A 206 -4.49 -0.67 14.07
CA VAL A 206 -4.66 -0.82 12.61
C VAL A 206 -4.78 -2.29 12.23
N ASN A 207 -3.90 -3.16 12.77
CA ASN A 207 -3.97 -4.60 12.52
C ASN A 207 -5.33 -5.17 12.95
N ALA A 208 -5.78 -4.89 14.18
CA ALA A 208 -7.07 -5.34 14.68
C ALA A 208 -8.24 -4.83 13.83
N TYR A 209 -8.17 -3.55 13.41
CA TYR A 209 -9.20 -2.88 12.63
C TYR A 209 -9.46 -3.54 11.27
N VAL A 210 -8.41 -3.99 10.59
CA VAL A 210 -8.55 -4.61 9.27
C VAL A 210 -8.65 -6.13 9.32
N SER A 211 -8.37 -6.77 10.47
CA SER A 211 -8.33 -8.23 10.61
C SER A 211 -9.62 -8.94 10.18
N PRO A 212 -10.84 -8.55 10.58
CA PRO A 212 -12.05 -9.28 10.20
C PRO A 212 -12.33 -9.24 8.70
N ILE A 213 -12.05 -8.10 8.04
CA ILE A 213 -12.24 -7.95 6.59
C ILE A 213 -11.23 -8.83 5.85
N MET A 214 -9.96 -8.73 6.23
CA MET A 214 -8.87 -9.46 5.59
C MET A 214 -8.97 -10.97 5.83
N SER A 215 -9.34 -11.38 7.03
CA SER A 215 -9.52 -12.80 7.35
C SER A 215 -10.61 -13.44 6.46
N ARG A 216 -11.79 -12.82 6.37
CA ARG A 216 -12.87 -13.32 5.49
C ARG A 216 -12.44 -13.41 4.04
N TYR A 217 -11.82 -12.34 3.55
CA TYR A 217 -11.36 -12.24 2.17
C TYR A 217 -10.31 -13.30 1.82
N LEU A 218 -9.23 -13.36 2.61
CA LEU A 218 -8.11 -14.25 2.33
C LEU A 218 -8.46 -15.73 2.59
N SER A 219 -9.25 -16.04 3.62
CA SER A 219 -9.72 -17.41 3.86
C SER A 219 -10.59 -17.93 2.72
N ARG A 220 -11.42 -17.05 2.11
CA ARG A 220 -12.19 -17.43 0.93
C ARG A 220 -11.29 -17.68 -0.27
N LEU A 221 -10.30 -16.81 -0.53
CA LEU A 221 -9.34 -17.03 -1.62
C LEU A 221 -8.57 -18.33 -1.45
N ASP A 222 -8.11 -18.62 -0.24
CA ASP A 222 -7.39 -19.86 0.06
C ASP A 222 -8.25 -21.09 -0.19
N ALA A 223 -9.50 -21.08 0.28
CA ALA A 223 -10.43 -22.21 0.14
C ALA A 223 -10.93 -22.44 -1.30
N GLU A 224 -11.16 -21.36 -2.08
CA GLU A 224 -11.84 -21.44 -3.37
C GLU A 224 -10.92 -21.30 -4.61
N SER A 225 -9.65 -20.88 -4.43
CA SER A 225 -8.73 -20.68 -5.56
C SER A 225 -8.27 -21.98 -6.21
N GLY A 226 -8.27 -23.09 -5.46
CA GLY A 226 -7.71 -24.36 -5.91
C GLY A 226 -6.19 -24.36 -6.06
N ALA A 227 -5.51 -23.34 -5.53
CA ALA A 227 -4.05 -23.25 -5.53
C ALA A 227 -3.44 -24.20 -4.48
N GLU A 228 -2.26 -24.75 -4.77
CA GLU A 228 -1.49 -25.56 -3.81
C GLU A 228 -0.94 -24.70 -2.65
N ALA A 229 -0.71 -23.43 -2.91
CA ALA A 229 -0.27 -22.43 -1.92
C ALA A 229 -0.69 -21.03 -2.35
N VAL A 230 -1.17 -20.26 -1.38
CA VAL A 230 -1.54 -18.86 -1.56
C VAL A 230 -0.55 -17.97 -0.81
N HIS A 231 0.06 -17.03 -1.52
CA HIS A 231 0.96 -16.05 -0.95
C HIS A 231 0.44 -14.65 -1.21
N ILE A 232 0.59 -13.79 -0.23
CA ILE A 232 0.13 -12.40 -0.29
C ILE A 232 1.35 -11.48 -0.34
N MET A 233 1.30 -10.48 -1.22
CA MET A 233 2.30 -9.43 -1.29
C MET A 233 2.27 -8.60 -0.03
N ALA A 234 3.42 -8.43 0.60
CA ALA A 234 3.58 -7.57 1.75
C ALA A 234 4.03 -6.16 1.32
N SER A 235 3.80 -5.20 2.20
CA SER A 235 4.16 -3.78 2.03
C SER A 235 5.66 -3.54 1.80
N ASN A 236 6.50 -4.46 2.26
CA ASN A 236 7.96 -4.43 2.08
C ASN A 236 8.45 -5.03 0.76
N GLY A 237 7.53 -5.44 -0.14
CA GLY A 237 7.86 -5.99 -1.43
C GLY A 237 8.15 -7.49 -1.45
N GLY A 238 7.99 -8.19 -0.33
CA GLY A 238 8.10 -9.65 -0.24
C GLY A 238 6.75 -10.36 -0.32
N ALA A 239 6.78 -11.66 -0.52
CA ALA A 239 5.61 -12.52 -0.47
C ALA A 239 5.57 -13.30 0.86
N VAL A 240 4.41 -13.32 1.52
CA VAL A 240 4.16 -14.04 2.77
C VAL A 240 3.05 -15.07 2.60
N PRO A 241 3.06 -16.19 3.33
CA PRO A 241 1.96 -17.16 3.33
C PRO A 241 0.64 -16.51 3.76
N VAL A 242 -0.47 -17.00 3.21
CA VAL A 242 -1.83 -16.46 3.47
C VAL A 242 -2.19 -16.49 4.96
N GLU A 243 -1.77 -17.50 5.71
CA GLU A 243 -2.05 -17.63 7.14
C GLU A 243 -1.38 -16.51 7.94
N ARG A 244 -0.20 -16.06 7.52
CA ARG A 244 0.46 -14.90 8.13
C ARG A 244 -0.28 -13.62 7.78
N ALA A 245 -0.67 -13.43 6.52
CA ALA A 245 -1.42 -12.26 6.09
C ALA A 245 -2.80 -12.15 6.79
N ILE A 246 -3.42 -13.27 7.14
CA ILE A 246 -4.66 -13.31 7.94
C ILE A 246 -4.41 -12.83 9.38
N ARG A 247 -3.31 -13.27 10.02
CA ARG A 247 -2.99 -12.87 11.39
C ARG A 247 -2.45 -11.46 11.51
N GLU A 248 -1.65 -11.05 10.54
CA GLU A 248 -0.90 -9.80 10.54
C GLU A 248 -1.22 -8.95 9.29
N PRO A 249 -2.50 -8.64 9.02
CA PRO A 249 -2.89 -7.95 7.78
C PRO A 249 -2.31 -6.54 7.63
N VAL A 250 -1.84 -5.91 8.69
CA VAL A 250 -1.14 -4.62 8.62
C VAL A 250 0.07 -4.65 7.70
N HIS A 251 0.73 -5.80 7.53
CA HIS A 251 1.85 -5.98 6.60
C HIS A 251 1.44 -6.01 5.13
N THR A 252 0.14 -6.01 4.80
CA THR A 252 -0.35 -6.03 3.42
C THR A 252 -0.87 -4.67 2.95
N VAL A 253 -0.82 -3.66 3.80
CA VAL A 253 -1.22 -2.29 3.47
C VAL A 253 -0.27 -1.73 2.42
N LEU A 254 -0.77 -1.14 1.33
CA LEU A 254 0.00 -0.67 0.16
C LEU A 254 0.76 -1.77 -0.62
N SER A 255 0.29 -3.02 -0.59
CA SER A 255 0.94 -4.12 -1.33
C SER A 255 0.90 -3.96 -2.85
N GLY A 256 -0.14 -3.33 -3.42
CA GLY A 256 -0.23 -3.05 -4.87
C GLY A 256 0.90 -2.14 -5.37
N PRO A 257 1.08 -0.92 -4.83
CA PRO A 257 2.21 -0.06 -5.16
C PRO A 257 3.57 -0.72 -4.93
N ALA A 258 3.74 -1.51 -3.85
CA ALA A 258 4.96 -2.27 -3.59
C ALA A 258 5.27 -3.27 -4.71
N GLY A 259 4.23 -3.97 -5.21
CA GLY A 259 4.35 -4.84 -6.39
C GLY A 259 4.85 -4.10 -7.62
N GLY A 260 4.32 -2.90 -7.89
CA GLY A 260 4.77 -2.04 -8.98
C GLY A 260 6.27 -1.72 -8.92
N VAL A 261 6.76 -1.34 -7.74
CA VAL A 261 8.20 -1.06 -7.53
C VAL A 261 9.07 -2.30 -7.76
N VAL A 262 8.66 -3.46 -7.19
CA VAL A 262 9.38 -4.73 -7.39
C VAL A 262 9.40 -5.14 -8.85
N GLY A 263 8.27 -5.02 -9.55
CA GLY A 263 8.14 -5.32 -10.98
C GLY A 263 9.01 -4.40 -11.84
N ALA A 264 9.00 -3.10 -11.56
CA ALA A 264 9.82 -2.12 -12.26
C ALA A 264 11.31 -2.43 -12.11
N LEU A 265 11.77 -2.73 -10.89
CA LEU A 265 13.15 -3.08 -10.64
C LEU A 265 13.55 -4.41 -11.31
N ALA A 266 12.68 -5.41 -11.31
CA ALA A 266 12.93 -6.69 -11.97
C ALA A 266 13.08 -6.51 -13.49
N TRP A 267 12.24 -5.71 -14.14
CA TRP A 267 12.36 -5.40 -15.56
C TRP A 267 13.63 -4.58 -15.87
N ALA A 268 13.94 -3.57 -15.05
CA ALA A 268 15.13 -2.76 -15.21
C ALA A 268 16.41 -3.61 -15.14
N LYS A 269 16.50 -4.51 -14.15
CA LYS A 269 17.64 -5.44 -14.01
C LYS A 269 17.80 -6.37 -15.23
N ARG A 270 16.71 -6.87 -15.79
CA ARG A 270 16.74 -7.66 -17.04
C ARG A 270 17.26 -6.85 -18.23
N SER A 271 17.08 -5.53 -18.18
CA SER A 271 17.57 -4.59 -19.20
C SER A 271 18.97 -4.04 -18.88
N GLY A 272 19.63 -4.53 -17.82
CA GLY A 272 20.98 -4.13 -17.41
C GLY A 272 21.04 -2.87 -16.54
N PHE A 273 19.94 -2.49 -15.92
CA PHE A 273 19.85 -1.33 -15.03
C PHE A 273 19.42 -1.76 -13.63
N ASP A 274 20.13 -1.33 -12.60
CA ASP A 274 19.83 -1.62 -11.20
C ASP A 274 19.49 -0.37 -10.36
N GLN A 275 19.83 0.82 -10.86
CA GLN A 275 19.48 2.10 -10.25
C GLN A 275 18.29 2.72 -10.99
N ILE A 276 17.14 2.77 -10.35
CA ILE A 276 15.92 3.27 -10.95
C ILE A 276 15.14 4.22 -10.04
N ILE A 277 14.42 5.13 -10.65
CA ILE A 277 13.33 5.87 -10.05
C ILE A 277 12.04 5.33 -10.66
N THR A 278 11.12 4.83 -9.85
CA THR A 278 9.83 4.35 -10.33
C THR A 278 8.83 5.49 -10.43
N PHE A 279 7.96 5.40 -11.43
CA PHE A 279 6.94 6.38 -11.71
C PHE A 279 5.66 5.65 -12.13
N ASP A 280 4.79 5.37 -11.17
CA ASP A 280 3.48 4.74 -11.37
C ASP A 280 2.40 5.80 -11.45
N MET A 281 1.83 6.03 -12.61
CA MET A 281 0.74 6.99 -12.77
C MET A 281 -0.55 6.29 -13.16
N GLY A 282 -1.49 6.32 -12.24
CA GLY A 282 -2.87 5.87 -12.43
C GLY A 282 -3.82 6.99 -12.84
N GLY A 283 -5.12 6.76 -12.63
CA GLY A 283 -6.16 7.76 -12.90
C GLY A 283 -6.25 8.86 -11.84
N THR A 284 -5.91 8.57 -10.59
CA THR A 284 -6.14 9.47 -9.44
C THR A 284 -4.85 10.01 -8.83
N SER A 285 -3.80 9.24 -8.83
CA SER A 285 -2.53 9.54 -8.15
C SER A 285 -1.33 9.06 -8.95
N THR A 286 -0.18 9.52 -8.52
CA THR A 286 1.13 9.06 -8.98
C THR A 286 1.95 8.63 -7.79
N ASP A 287 2.50 7.43 -7.85
CA ASP A 287 3.37 6.84 -6.86
C ASP A 287 4.81 6.80 -7.39
N VAL A 288 5.75 7.33 -6.59
CA VAL A 288 7.17 7.36 -6.97
C VAL A 288 8.01 6.73 -5.87
N SER A 289 9.04 5.97 -6.25
CA SER A 289 9.98 5.35 -5.32
C SER A 289 11.39 5.35 -5.88
N LEU A 290 12.38 5.35 -5.01
CA LEU A 290 13.81 5.31 -5.38
C LEU A 290 14.40 3.94 -5.07
N CYS A 291 15.10 3.36 -6.04
CA CYS A 291 15.75 2.06 -5.92
C CYS A 291 17.23 2.15 -6.34
N PRO A 292 18.15 2.44 -5.39
CA PRO A 292 19.59 2.39 -5.65
C PRO A 292 20.10 0.93 -5.56
N GLY A 293 19.78 0.10 -6.55
CA GLY A 293 20.05 -1.33 -6.58
C GLY A 293 19.01 -2.22 -5.89
N ARG A 294 18.23 -1.65 -4.98
CA ARG A 294 17.13 -2.30 -4.22
C ARG A 294 16.08 -1.27 -3.83
N PRO A 295 14.85 -1.66 -3.56
CA PRO A 295 13.86 -0.75 -2.99
C PRO A 295 14.36 -0.19 -1.64
N LEU A 296 14.14 1.10 -1.41
CA LEU A 296 14.32 1.68 -0.08
C LEU A 296 13.09 1.38 0.77
N HIS A 297 13.30 1.22 2.07
CA HIS A 297 12.24 0.96 3.04
C HIS A 297 12.19 2.06 4.08
N THR A 298 10.99 2.34 4.58
CA THR A 298 10.74 3.21 5.72
C THR A 298 9.89 2.50 6.76
N ARG A 299 10.02 2.93 8.01
CA ARG A 299 9.13 2.57 9.13
C ARG A 299 8.32 3.78 9.62
N GLU A 300 8.55 4.94 9.04
CA GLU A 300 7.83 6.17 9.31
C GLU A 300 6.77 6.36 8.22
N PHE A 301 5.64 5.69 8.39
CA PHE A 301 4.55 5.69 7.44
C PHE A 301 3.22 5.99 8.14
N GLU A 302 2.38 6.79 7.51
CA GLU A 302 1.02 7.09 7.96
C GLU A 302 -0.01 6.72 6.89
N ILE A 303 -1.10 6.10 7.32
CA ILE A 303 -2.26 5.87 6.47
C ILE A 303 -3.53 6.33 7.18
N ALA A 304 -4.37 7.09 6.48
CA ALA A 304 -5.57 7.70 7.06
C ALA A 304 -5.30 8.50 8.35
N GLY A 305 -4.09 9.08 8.48
CA GLY A 305 -3.64 9.81 9.68
C GLY A 305 -3.27 8.93 10.87
N GLN A 306 -3.07 7.62 10.64
CA GLN A 306 -2.62 6.66 11.64
C GLN A 306 -1.18 6.24 11.33
N PRO A 307 -0.22 6.40 12.25
CA PRO A 307 1.13 5.89 12.05
C PRO A 307 1.14 4.37 12.09
N VAL A 308 1.90 3.79 11.18
CA VAL A 308 2.11 2.34 11.06
C VAL A 308 3.61 2.09 11.00
N ALA A 309 4.13 1.37 11.98
CA ALA A 309 5.57 1.17 12.16
C ALA A 309 6.09 -0.16 11.56
N VAL A 310 5.34 -0.78 10.67
CA VAL A 310 5.85 -1.93 9.90
C VAL A 310 6.71 -1.45 8.74
N PRO A 311 7.72 -2.21 8.33
CA PRO A 311 8.52 -1.86 7.16
C PRO A 311 7.69 -1.87 5.88
N VAL A 312 7.73 -0.76 5.16
CA VAL A 312 7.08 -0.60 3.86
C VAL A 312 8.09 -0.11 2.83
N ILE A 313 7.89 -0.42 1.57
CA ILE A 313 8.67 0.24 0.51
C ILE A 313 8.39 1.74 0.60
N ASP A 314 9.46 2.54 0.56
CA ASP A 314 9.37 3.99 0.63
C ASP A 314 8.80 4.55 -0.67
N ILE A 315 7.50 4.80 -0.67
CA ILE A 315 6.73 5.30 -1.80
C ILE A 315 6.17 6.67 -1.43
N HIS A 316 6.40 7.65 -2.29
CA HIS A 316 5.82 8.97 -2.15
C HIS A 316 4.68 9.15 -3.15
N THR A 317 3.50 9.44 -2.64
CA THR A 317 2.27 9.59 -3.43
C THR A 317 1.94 11.06 -3.62
N VAL A 318 1.60 11.45 -4.84
CA VAL A 318 1.08 12.79 -5.17
C VAL A 318 -0.29 12.67 -5.84
N GLY A 319 -1.22 13.55 -5.46
CA GLY A 319 -2.57 13.63 -6.04
C GLY A 319 -2.56 14.23 -7.45
N ALA A 320 -1.79 13.63 -8.35
CA ALA A 320 -1.72 13.97 -9.76
C ALA A 320 -1.87 12.68 -10.57
N GLY A 321 -2.91 12.55 -11.35
CA GLY A 321 -3.21 11.38 -12.18
C GLY A 321 -3.92 11.77 -13.46
N GLY A 322 -4.24 10.81 -14.30
CA GLY A 322 -4.94 11.05 -15.57
C GLY A 322 -6.29 11.74 -15.43
N GLY A 323 -6.99 11.50 -14.32
CA GLY A 323 -8.28 12.11 -13.99
C GLY A 323 -8.19 13.42 -13.20
N SER A 324 -6.98 13.94 -12.92
CA SER A 324 -6.82 15.21 -12.19
C SER A 324 -7.54 16.36 -12.92
N LEU A 325 -8.40 17.08 -12.17
CA LEU A 325 -9.27 18.13 -12.70
C LEU A 325 -8.47 19.40 -12.99
N ALA A 326 -8.73 20.01 -14.14
CA ALA A 326 -8.14 21.27 -14.55
C ALA A 326 -9.15 22.42 -14.38
N ARG A 327 -8.78 23.43 -13.61
CA ARG A 327 -9.62 24.61 -13.30
C ARG A 327 -8.82 25.90 -13.29
N VAL A 328 -9.49 27.02 -13.50
CA VAL A 328 -8.91 28.34 -13.27
C VAL A 328 -9.32 28.80 -11.87
N ASP A 329 -8.36 29.19 -11.05
CA ASP A 329 -8.63 29.70 -9.71
C ASP A 329 -9.13 31.15 -9.73
N ALA A 330 -9.56 31.66 -8.58
CA ALA A 330 -10.07 33.04 -8.45
C ALA A 330 -9.05 34.13 -8.83
N GLY A 331 -7.76 33.79 -8.90
CA GLY A 331 -6.67 34.67 -9.34
C GLY A 331 -6.37 34.58 -10.83
N GLY A 332 -7.10 33.75 -11.59
CA GLY A 332 -6.88 33.56 -13.03
C GLY A 332 -5.76 32.52 -13.35
N ALA A 333 -5.23 31.80 -12.36
CA ALA A 333 -4.18 30.80 -12.57
C ALA A 333 -4.76 29.42 -12.84
N LEU A 334 -4.19 28.70 -13.82
CA LEU A 334 -4.52 27.30 -14.10
C LEU A 334 -4.05 26.40 -12.95
N ARG A 335 -4.96 25.61 -12.41
CA ARG A 335 -4.72 24.58 -11.40
C ARG A 335 -5.06 23.20 -11.95
N VAL A 336 -4.28 22.18 -11.58
CA VAL A 336 -4.54 20.79 -11.95
C VAL A 336 -4.42 19.95 -10.69
N GLY A 337 -5.52 19.27 -10.33
CA GLY A 337 -5.61 18.53 -9.06
C GLY A 337 -5.67 19.43 -7.82
N PRO A 338 -5.62 18.86 -6.59
CA PRO A 338 -5.51 17.43 -6.31
C PRO A 338 -6.81 16.62 -6.55
N GLU A 339 -7.95 17.29 -6.79
CA GLU A 339 -9.22 16.62 -7.07
C GLU A 339 -9.15 15.87 -8.39
N SER A 340 -9.81 14.70 -8.40
CA SER A 340 -9.87 13.82 -9.57
C SER A 340 -11.32 13.50 -9.96
N ALA A 341 -11.58 13.38 -11.26
CA ALA A 341 -12.84 12.87 -11.79
C ALA A 341 -13.07 11.38 -11.46
N GLY A 342 -12.06 10.68 -10.94
CA GLY A 342 -12.13 9.25 -10.66
C GLY A 342 -12.34 8.42 -11.92
N ALA A 343 -12.92 7.23 -11.73
CA ALA A 343 -13.31 6.33 -12.83
C ALA A 343 -14.76 6.58 -13.30
N ASP A 344 -15.61 7.03 -12.41
CA ASP A 344 -17.02 7.38 -12.62
C ASP A 344 -17.31 8.74 -11.96
N PRO A 345 -17.77 9.75 -12.71
CA PRO A 345 -18.03 9.75 -14.18
C PRO A 345 -16.77 9.76 -15.04
N GLY A 346 -15.57 9.98 -14.47
CA GLY A 346 -14.29 10.00 -15.16
C GLY A 346 -14.09 11.20 -16.09
N PRO A 347 -13.00 11.20 -16.89
CA PRO A 347 -12.71 12.18 -17.91
C PRO A 347 -13.88 12.40 -18.90
N ILE A 348 -13.99 13.60 -19.42
CA ILE A 348 -15.03 13.95 -20.43
C ILE A 348 -14.95 12.99 -21.63
N ALA A 349 -13.75 12.69 -22.09
CA ALA A 349 -13.51 11.78 -23.22
C ALA A 349 -14.09 10.38 -23.02
N TYR A 350 -14.32 9.94 -21.77
CA TYR A 350 -14.93 8.64 -21.51
C TYR A 350 -16.41 8.60 -21.92
N GLY A 351 -17.08 9.76 -21.99
CA GLY A 351 -18.48 9.87 -22.37
C GLY A 351 -19.44 9.25 -21.36
N MET A 352 -19.07 9.21 -20.09
CA MET A 352 -19.85 8.69 -18.96
C MET A 352 -20.49 9.80 -18.12
N GLY A 353 -20.48 11.04 -18.59
CA GLY A 353 -21.07 12.17 -17.87
C GLY A 353 -20.06 13.07 -17.16
N GLY A 354 -18.75 12.86 -17.35
CA GLY A 354 -17.71 13.81 -16.92
C GLY A 354 -17.97 15.19 -17.53
N ARG A 355 -17.76 16.24 -16.73
CA ARG A 355 -18.06 17.64 -17.10
C ARG A 355 -16.87 18.57 -17.01
N GLU A 356 -15.84 18.19 -16.31
CA GLU A 356 -14.66 19.00 -16.07
C GLU A 356 -13.45 18.38 -16.80
N LEU A 357 -12.61 19.25 -17.35
CA LEU A 357 -11.42 18.83 -18.08
C LEU A 357 -10.42 18.14 -17.13
N THR A 358 -9.78 17.12 -17.66
CA THR A 358 -8.76 16.33 -16.96
C THR A 358 -7.46 16.28 -17.75
N VAL A 359 -6.39 15.76 -17.11
CA VAL A 359 -5.12 15.46 -17.77
C VAL A 359 -5.32 14.50 -18.95
N THR A 360 -6.18 13.48 -18.79
CA THR A 360 -6.54 12.56 -19.89
C THR A 360 -7.17 13.28 -21.07
N ASP A 361 -8.10 14.20 -20.81
CA ASP A 361 -8.75 14.99 -21.88
C ASP A 361 -7.73 15.84 -22.63
N ALA A 362 -6.74 16.44 -21.95
CA ALA A 362 -5.67 17.17 -22.58
C ALA A 362 -4.81 16.29 -23.52
N HIS A 363 -4.47 15.06 -23.09
CA HIS A 363 -3.77 14.11 -23.96
C HIS A 363 -4.58 13.69 -25.17
N VAL A 364 -5.89 13.45 -25.01
CA VAL A 364 -6.79 13.13 -26.14
C VAL A 364 -6.90 14.29 -27.09
N TRP A 365 -7.05 15.52 -26.57
CA TRP A 365 -7.11 16.73 -27.41
C TRP A 365 -5.88 16.92 -28.27
N LEU A 366 -4.70 16.76 -27.66
CA LEU A 366 -3.40 16.88 -28.36
C LEU A 366 -3.03 15.67 -29.24
N GLY A 367 -3.87 14.63 -29.25
CA GLY A 367 -3.63 13.40 -30.04
C GLY A 367 -2.48 12.53 -29.49
N ARG A 368 -2.03 12.75 -28.26
CA ARG A 368 -1.02 11.93 -27.60
C ARG A 368 -1.59 10.59 -27.13
N LEU A 369 -2.89 10.55 -26.83
CA LEU A 369 -3.64 9.34 -26.52
C LEU A 369 -4.61 9.08 -27.69
N PRO A 370 -4.40 8.04 -28.53
CA PRO A 370 -5.26 7.72 -29.65
C PRO A 370 -6.66 7.32 -29.16
N ALA A 371 -7.68 7.98 -29.69
CA ALA A 371 -9.06 7.78 -29.25
C ALA A 371 -9.56 6.35 -29.51
N GLU A 372 -9.08 5.71 -30.57
CA GLU A 372 -9.51 4.37 -31.00
C GLU A 372 -8.77 3.23 -30.27
N ALA A 373 -7.63 3.51 -29.63
CA ALA A 373 -6.76 2.49 -29.03
C ALA A 373 -6.98 2.32 -27.50
N PHE A 374 -7.94 3.04 -26.92
CA PHE A 374 -8.17 2.98 -25.49
C PHE A 374 -8.67 1.60 -25.04
N LEU A 375 -8.08 1.07 -23.97
CA LEU A 375 -8.34 -0.29 -23.47
C LEU A 375 -8.19 -1.37 -24.55
N GLY A 376 -7.12 -1.29 -25.36
CA GLY A 376 -6.88 -2.26 -26.43
C GLY A 376 -7.88 -2.15 -27.58
N GLY A 377 -8.60 -1.03 -27.70
CA GLY A 377 -9.63 -0.81 -28.72
C GLY A 377 -11.04 -1.24 -28.31
N GLU A 378 -11.22 -1.74 -27.08
CA GLU A 378 -12.55 -2.13 -26.56
C GLU A 378 -13.48 -0.92 -26.38
N ARG A 379 -12.89 0.27 -26.20
CA ARG A 379 -13.63 1.51 -25.97
C ARG A 379 -13.01 2.69 -26.71
N ALA A 380 -13.81 3.37 -27.53
CA ALA A 380 -13.37 4.60 -28.17
C ALA A 380 -13.59 5.81 -27.26
N LEU A 381 -12.59 6.70 -27.18
CA LEU A 381 -12.69 7.98 -26.50
C LEU A 381 -13.43 9.01 -27.36
N LYS A 382 -14.28 9.82 -26.74
CA LYS A 382 -15.14 10.78 -27.43
C LYS A 382 -14.52 12.16 -27.47
N LYS A 383 -13.52 12.38 -28.35
CA LYS A 383 -12.81 13.66 -28.49
C LYS A 383 -13.74 14.85 -28.72
N ALA A 384 -14.82 14.68 -29.47
CA ALA A 384 -15.78 15.77 -29.74
C ALA A 384 -16.44 16.35 -28.49
N LEU A 385 -16.53 15.58 -27.38
CA LEU A 385 -17.09 16.09 -26.12
C LEU A 385 -16.14 17.05 -25.38
N ILE A 386 -14.86 17.09 -25.76
CA ILE A 386 -13.85 17.95 -25.13
C ILE A 386 -13.86 19.35 -25.75
N GLU A 387 -14.38 19.52 -26.96
CA GLU A 387 -14.24 20.72 -27.79
C GLU A 387 -14.76 21.98 -27.07
N GLU A 388 -16.02 22.01 -26.68
CA GLU A 388 -16.61 23.15 -25.95
C GLU A 388 -15.90 23.44 -24.60
N PRO A 389 -15.64 22.45 -23.72
CA PRO A 389 -14.95 22.69 -22.46
C PRO A 389 -13.52 23.22 -22.62
N ILE A 390 -12.74 22.74 -23.62
CA ILE A 390 -11.36 23.20 -23.81
C ILE A 390 -11.32 24.60 -24.42
N GLU A 391 -12.27 24.96 -25.30
CA GLU A 391 -12.44 26.32 -25.82
C GLU A 391 -12.78 27.32 -24.72
N ALA A 392 -13.72 26.98 -23.83
CA ALA A 392 -14.07 27.80 -22.69
C ALA A 392 -12.89 28.02 -21.73
N LEU A 393 -12.09 26.98 -21.46
CA LEU A 393 -10.86 27.09 -20.66
C LEU A 393 -9.83 27.99 -21.35
N ALA A 394 -9.64 27.81 -22.66
CA ALA A 394 -8.70 28.58 -23.48
C ALA A 394 -9.06 30.07 -23.48
N GLU A 395 -10.35 30.40 -23.67
CA GLU A 395 -10.84 31.75 -23.60
C GLU A 395 -10.56 32.42 -22.24
N SER A 396 -10.81 31.71 -21.13
CA SER A 396 -10.57 32.20 -19.77
C SER A 396 -9.07 32.45 -19.48
N LEU A 397 -8.19 31.78 -20.17
CA LEU A 397 -6.74 31.92 -20.06
C LEU A 397 -6.13 32.86 -21.11
N GLY A 398 -6.91 33.35 -22.09
CA GLY A 398 -6.44 34.14 -23.21
C GLY A 398 -5.48 33.35 -24.12
N LYS A 399 -5.74 32.06 -24.34
CA LYS A 399 -4.91 31.09 -25.07
C LYS A 399 -5.70 30.37 -26.14
N THR A 400 -5.02 29.66 -27.03
CA THR A 400 -5.66 28.68 -27.91
C THR A 400 -6.00 27.38 -27.17
N PRO A 401 -6.94 26.57 -27.66
CA PRO A 401 -7.29 25.29 -27.05
C PRO A 401 -6.09 24.34 -26.89
N SER A 402 -5.17 24.33 -27.87
CA SER A 402 -3.94 23.50 -27.76
C SER A 402 -2.99 24.02 -26.70
N GLU A 403 -2.79 25.34 -26.62
CA GLU A 403 -1.97 25.95 -25.54
C GLU A 403 -2.59 25.74 -24.15
N ALA A 404 -3.92 25.73 -24.02
CA ALA A 404 -4.60 25.43 -22.77
C ALA A 404 -4.39 23.95 -22.37
N ALA A 405 -4.49 23.01 -23.33
CA ALA A 405 -4.21 21.60 -23.10
C ALA A 405 -2.74 21.36 -22.72
N GLU A 406 -1.78 21.99 -23.40
CA GLU A 406 -0.36 21.93 -23.03
C GLU A 406 -0.11 22.54 -21.64
N GLY A 407 -0.83 23.60 -21.27
CA GLY A 407 -0.80 24.21 -19.94
C GLY A 407 -1.25 23.23 -18.86
N ILE A 408 -2.32 22.45 -19.09
CA ILE A 408 -2.79 21.41 -18.18
C ILE A 408 -1.65 20.39 -17.94
N LEU A 409 -1.02 19.91 -19.00
CA LEU A 409 0.06 18.92 -18.89
C LEU A 409 1.30 19.51 -18.18
N ALA A 410 1.64 20.77 -18.46
CA ALA A 410 2.79 21.43 -17.83
C ALA A 410 2.60 21.58 -16.30
N VAL A 411 1.39 21.93 -15.85
CA VAL A 411 1.06 22.04 -14.42
C VAL A 411 1.09 20.65 -13.75
N ALA A 412 0.50 19.64 -14.38
CA ALA A 412 0.55 18.27 -13.90
C ALA A 412 2.00 17.75 -13.79
N ASN A 413 2.81 17.95 -14.85
CA ASN A 413 4.22 17.54 -14.86
C ASN A 413 5.04 18.25 -13.78
N THR A 414 4.74 19.51 -13.47
CA THR A 414 5.43 20.24 -12.40
C THR A 414 5.14 19.63 -11.01
N ALA A 415 3.90 19.20 -10.76
CA ALA A 415 3.57 18.50 -9.51
C ALA A 415 4.27 17.15 -9.39
N MET A 416 4.33 16.38 -10.48
CA MET A 416 5.01 15.08 -10.54
C MET A 416 6.54 15.22 -10.47
N GLU A 417 7.14 16.21 -11.15
CA GLU A 417 8.56 16.55 -11.05
C GLU A 417 8.95 16.84 -9.59
N ARG A 418 8.12 17.62 -8.87
CA ARG A 418 8.37 17.90 -7.45
C ARG A 418 8.38 16.63 -6.61
N ALA A 419 7.46 15.71 -6.83
CA ALA A 419 7.44 14.42 -6.13
C ALA A 419 8.72 13.60 -6.42
N LEU A 420 9.17 13.56 -7.67
CA LEU A 420 10.41 12.88 -8.06
C LEU A 420 11.65 13.53 -7.39
N ARG A 421 11.69 14.86 -7.26
CA ARG A 421 12.78 15.56 -6.57
C ARG A 421 12.82 15.29 -5.07
N VAL A 422 11.64 15.18 -4.43
CA VAL A 422 11.54 14.84 -2.99
C VAL A 422 12.21 13.51 -2.66
N ILE A 423 12.03 12.50 -3.52
CA ILE A 423 12.60 11.16 -3.26
C ILE A 423 14.04 11.00 -3.77
N SER A 424 14.54 11.91 -4.59
CA SER A 424 15.89 11.84 -5.19
C SER A 424 16.77 12.99 -4.71
N VAL A 425 16.64 14.16 -5.31
CA VAL A 425 17.52 15.32 -5.07
C VAL A 425 17.52 15.76 -3.61
N GLU A 426 16.34 15.86 -2.97
CA GLU A 426 16.25 16.26 -1.56
C GLU A 426 16.87 15.24 -0.60
N ARG A 427 17.04 14.00 -1.05
CA ARG A 427 17.72 12.92 -0.32
C ARG A 427 19.20 12.75 -0.71
N GLY A 428 19.72 13.62 -1.57
CA GLY A 428 21.12 13.62 -1.98
C GLY A 428 21.48 12.66 -3.10
N PHE A 429 20.49 12.12 -3.83
CA PHE A 429 20.71 11.27 -4.99
C PHE A 429 20.67 12.11 -6.27
N ASP A 430 21.62 11.85 -7.20
CA ASP A 430 21.68 12.49 -8.50
C ASP A 430 20.80 11.72 -9.50
N PRO A 431 19.70 12.32 -10.01
CA PRO A 431 18.85 11.67 -11.00
C PRO A 431 19.54 11.23 -12.28
N GLU A 432 20.68 11.82 -12.65
CA GLU A 432 21.47 11.42 -13.82
C GLU A 432 21.98 9.98 -13.76
N GLU A 433 22.14 9.44 -12.55
CA GLU A 433 22.62 8.07 -12.31
C GLU A 433 21.50 7.03 -12.41
N PHE A 434 20.23 7.46 -12.48
CA PHE A 434 19.06 6.60 -12.45
C PHE A 434 18.35 6.54 -13.80
N VAL A 435 17.63 5.42 -14.02
CA VAL A 435 16.66 5.29 -15.10
C VAL A 435 15.28 5.60 -14.56
N LEU A 436 14.55 6.54 -15.17
CA LEU A 436 13.15 6.80 -14.84
C LEU A 436 12.29 5.72 -15.48
N VAL A 437 11.68 4.83 -14.67
CA VAL A 437 10.85 3.71 -15.13
C VAL A 437 9.39 4.05 -14.92
N ALA A 438 8.67 4.28 -16.01
CA ALA A 438 7.25 4.61 -15.98
C ALA A 438 6.36 3.42 -16.21
N PHE A 439 5.29 3.33 -15.44
CA PHE A 439 4.24 2.34 -15.56
C PHE A 439 2.90 2.89 -15.07
N GLY A 440 1.90 2.01 -14.90
CA GLY A 440 0.53 2.43 -14.71
C GLY A 440 -0.15 2.87 -16.01
N GLY A 441 -1.41 3.24 -15.92
CA GLY A 441 -2.25 3.53 -17.09
C GLY A 441 -1.88 4.82 -17.85
N ALA A 442 -1.20 5.77 -17.20
CA ALA A 442 -0.87 7.07 -17.78
C ALA A 442 0.63 7.41 -17.77
N GLY A 443 1.46 6.67 -17.04
CA GLY A 443 2.87 7.01 -16.82
C GLY A 443 3.68 7.19 -18.09
N ALA A 444 3.47 6.35 -19.09
CA ALA A 444 4.19 6.41 -20.37
C ALA A 444 3.99 7.74 -21.14
N LEU A 445 2.86 8.43 -20.92
CA LEU A 445 2.55 9.70 -21.60
C LEU A 445 3.38 10.89 -21.07
N HIS A 446 3.97 10.75 -19.90
CA HIS A 446 4.69 11.83 -19.19
C HIS A 446 6.18 11.58 -19.05
N VAL A 447 6.63 10.33 -19.14
CA VAL A 447 7.97 9.92 -18.71
C VAL A 447 9.11 10.64 -19.41
N VAL A 448 9.01 10.92 -20.71
CA VAL A 448 10.08 11.58 -21.48
C VAL A 448 10.26 13.02 -21.00
N GLU A 449 9.18 13.79 -20.92
CA GLU A 449 9.23 15.17 -20.44
C GLU A 449 9.69 15.25 -18.97
N LEU A 450 9.26 14.31 -18.12
CA LEU A 450 9.70 14.25 -16.73
C LEU A 450 11.18 13.88 -16.62
N ALA A 451 11.69 12.96 -17.43
CA ALA A 451 13.10 12.62 -17.46
C ALA A 451 13.96 13.86 -17.84
N GLU A 452 13.55 14.60 -18.86
CA GLU A 452 14.22 15.84 -19.27
C GLU A 452 14.23 16.89 -18.14
N ARG A 453 13.08 17.14 -17.50
CA ARG A 453 12.94 18.09 -16.40
C ARG A 453 13.73 17.69 -15.14
N LEU A 454 13.81 16.40 -14.88
CA LEU A 454 14.54 15.86 -13.74
C LEU A 454 16.05 15.80 -13.97
N GLY A 455 16.48 15.79 -15.24
CA GLY A 455 17.86 15.56 -15.65
C GLY A 455 18.25 14.09 -15.76
N ALA A 456 17.29 13.18 -15.72
CA ALA A 456 17.54 11.75 -15.90
C ALA A 456 17.90 11.45 -17.36
N LYS A 457 19.03 10.76 -17.57
CA LYS A 457 19.56 10.49 -18.93
C LYS A 457 18.77 9.42 -19.69
N ARG A 458 17.95 8.64 -18.97
CA ARG A 458 17.24 7.48 -19.53
C ARG A 458 15.83 7.40 -18.96
N ALA A 459 14.90 7.05 -19.83
CA ALA A 459 13.54 6.69 -19.48
C ALA A 459 13.24 5.29 -20.02
N MET A 460 12.47 4.51 -19.29
CA MET A 460 12.06 3.17 -19.67
C MET A 460 10.56 2.98 -19.41
N VAL A 461 9.89 2.35 -20.35
CA VAL A 461 8.54 1.84 -20.21
C VAL A 461 8.60 0.32 -20.43
N PRO A 462 8.32 -0.49 -19.41
CA PRO A 462 8.28 -1.94 -19.55
C PRO A 462 7.15 -2.38 -20.51
N PRO A 463 7.21 -3.58 -21.08
CA PRO A 463 6.05 -4.19 -21.73
C PRO A 463 4.87 -4.28 -20.76
N ASP A 464 3.66 -4.08 -21.27
CA ASP A 464 2.43 -4.13 -20.49
C ASP A 464 2.47 -3.28 -19.20
N PRO A 465 2.78 -1.97 -19.29
CA PRO A 465 3.05 -1.13 -18.12
C PRO A 465 1.85 -1.06 -17.15
N GLY A 466 0.63 -1.28 -17.61
CA GLY A 466 -0.56 -1.34 -16.77
C GLY A 466 -0.73 -2.65 -15.97
N LEU A 467 0.16 -3.65 -16.15
CA LEU A 467 0.15 -4.94 -15.46
C LEU A 467 1.38 -5.12 -14.56
N LEU A 468 2.17 -4.08 -14.36
CA LEU A 468 3.48 -4.21 -13.74
C LEU A 468 3.41 -4.57 -12.26
N SER A 469 2.37 -4.14 -11.54
CA SER A 469 2.13 -4.56 -10.16
C SER A 469 1.91 -6.07 -10.05
N ALA A 470 1.08 -6.63 -10.91
CA ALA A 470 0.89 -8.09 -10.97
C ALA A 470 2.17 -8.83 -11.40
N TYR A 471 2.98 -8.25 -12.30
CA TYR A 471 4.29 -8.80 -12.63
C TYR A 471 5.26 -8.77 -11.43
N GLY A 472 5.18 -7.74 -10.61
CA GLY A 472 5.95 -7.65 -9.36
C GLY A 472 5.65 -8.78 -8.39
N MET A 473 4.41 -9.29 -8.37
CA MET A 473 4.08 -10.48 -7.57
C MET A 473 4.89 -11.70 -8.02
N LEU A 474 5.07 -11.90 -9.34
CA LEU A 474 5.90 -12.99 -9.87
C LEU A 474 7.38 -12.84 -9.49
N ALA A 475 7.85 -11.60 -9.35
CA ALA A 475 9.25 -11.29 -9.04
C ALA A 475 9.51 -11.16 -7.53
N ALA A 476 8.46 -11.11 -6.70
CA ALA A 476 8.57 -10.92 -5.26
C ALA A 476 9.32 -12.08 -4.60
N PRO A 477 10.42 -11.82 -3.87
CA PRO A 477 11.10 -12.86 -3.10
C PRO A 477 10.23 -13.28 -1.91
N PRO A 478 10.31 -14.55 -1.47
CA PRO A 478 9.81 -14.90 -0.15
C PRO A 478 10.57 -14.05 0.88
N ASN A 479 9.85 -13.40 1.77
CA ASN A 479 10.45 -12.52 2.77
C ASN A 479 9.82 -12.77 4.14
N ARG A 480 10.68 -12.86 5.16
CA ARG A 480 10.26 -12.89 6.55
C ARG A 480 11.08 -11.86 7.31
N GLU A 481 10.38 -10.93 7.91
CA GLU A 481 11.01 -9.89 8.73
C GLU A 481 10.69 -10.12 10.19
N ILE A 482 11.71 -10.06 11.02
CA ILE A 482 11.60 -10.20 12.47
C ILE A 482 12.42 -9.07 13.09
N SER A 483 11.86 -8.38 14.07
CA SER A 483 12.54 -7.33 14.79
C SER A 483 12.49 -7.57 16.29
N ARG A 484 13.44 -7.00 17.01
CA ARG A 484 13.47 -7.00 18.47
C ARG A 484 14.16 -5.72 18.97
N THR A 485 13.56 -5.07 19.95
CA THR A 485 14.20 -3.95 20.62
C THR A 485 15.25 -4.43 21.61
N LEU A 486 16.44 -3.87 21.53
CA LEU A 486 17.50 -3.99 22.53
C LEU A 486 17.79 -2.60 23.09
N LEU A 487 17.54 -2.40 24.38
CA LEU A 487 17.92 -1.20 25.12
C LEU A 487 19.27 -1.46 25.83
N ILE A 488 20.36 -1.21 25.10
CA ILE A 488 21.72 -1.43 25.58
C ILE A 488 22.54 -0.16 25.34
N SER A 489 23.53 0.07 26.22
CA SER A 489 24.45 1.20 26.09
C SER A 489 25.57 0.86 25.09
N SER A 490 25.98 1.82 24.27
CA SER A 490 27.19 1.69 23.44
C SER A 490 28.49 1.55 24.26
N ARG A 491 28.42 1.70 25.59
CA ARG A 491 29.53 1.55 26.53
C ARG A 491 29.54 0.20 27.24
N ASP A 492 28.53 -0.65 27.01
CA ASP A 492 28.45 -1.99 27.60
C ASP A 492 29.57 -2.86 27.04
N LEU A 493 30.33 -3.50 27.91
CA LEU A 493 31.50 -4.33 27.54
C LEU A 493 31.08 -5.58 26.75
N ASP A 494 29.83 -6.03 26.88
CA ASP A 494 29.27 -7.21 26.22
C ASP A 494 28.36 -6.88 25.02
N LEU A 495 28.40 -5.61 24.56
CA LEU A 495 27.56 -5.12 23.47
C LEU A 495 27.58 -6.04 22.22
N GLU A 496 28.78 -6.34 21.72
CA GLU A 496 28.95 -7.16 20.52
C GLU A 496 28.40 -8.56 20.71
N MET A 497 28.65 -9.18 21.85
CA MET A 497 28.16 -10.52 22.17
C MET A 497 26.63 -10.54 22.26
N ARG A 498 26.01 -9.55 22.88
CA ARG A 498 24.55 -9.44 22.99
C ARG A 498 23.89 -9.21 21.63
N LEU A 499 24.48 -8.36 20.80
CA LEU A 499 24.00 -8.15 19.42
C LEU A 499 24.07 -9.44 18.59
N GLU A 500 25.24 -10.10 18.58
CA GLU A 500 25.46 -11.35 17.86
C GLU A 500 24.49 -12.46 18.30
N THR A 501 24.32 -12.61 19.63
CA THR A 501 23.38 -13.58 20.19
C THR A 501 21.95 -13.32 19.73
N THR A 502 21.51 -12.05 19.82
CA THR A 502 20.17 -11.65 19.40
C THR A 502 19.96 -11.87 17.89
N PHE A 503 20.93 -11.51 17.06
CA PHE A 503 20.81 -11.74 15.62
C PHE A 503 20.70 -13.24 15.28
N ARG A 504 21.49 -14.11 15.92
CA ARG A 504 21.38 -15.57 15.73
C ARG A 504 20.01 -16.11 16.16
N GLU A 505 19.46 -15.59 17.27
CA GLU A 505 18.12 -15.97 17.70
C GLU A 505 17.04 -15.54 16.70
N LEU A 506 17.15 -14.31 16.14
CA LEU A 506 16.23 -13.82 15.12
C LEU A 506 16.35 -14.61 13.81
N GLU A 507 17.57 -14.92 13.36
CA GLU A 507 17.83 -15.76 12.18
C GLU A 507 17.24 -17.16 12.33
N ALA A 508 17.33 -17.75 13.53
CA ALA A 508 16.75 -19.06 13.81
C ALA A 508 15.20 -19.07 13.83
N GLN A 509 14.58 -17.91 14.08
CA GLN A 509 13.13 -17.71 14.02
C GLN A 509 12.65 -17.42 12.59
N ALA A 510 13.51 -16.91 11.71
CA ALA A 510 13.19 -16.57 10.33
C ALA A 510 13.06 -17.82 9.45
#